data_0d8f3978fddb351bd6b7109518a94eea
#
_entry.id   0d8f3978fddb351bd6b7109518a94eea
#
_cell.length_a   1.000
_cell.length_b   1.000
_cell.length_c   1.000
_cell.angle_alpha   90.00
_cell.angle_beta   90.00
_cell.angle_gamma   90.00
#
_symmetry.space_group_name_H-M   'P 1'
#
loop_
_entity.id
_entity.type
_entity.pdbx_description
1 polymer ?
#
loop_
_entity_poly.entity_id
_entity_poly.type
_entity_poly.pdbx_seq_one_letter_code
_entity_poly.pdbx_strand_id
1 'polypeptide(L)'
;MPGRSDEQRVSTLPSVTGTLQRLLALDATRGARAAVPAVREAVRSVPELSADPERLHGLDRELLAALAELCEVIGWILFDAGLHRPARRANARALALAELCGDRWTARLVFLNHSMLQAHTGRSRAALETASRVYGARALPSRVEALVLIRRAHAIALLGGDREPEALVSRARGRFLDGVSRHDPPWAWWIDDTELLGHQGWVLARLGRWDRAIPLLRRAATTPGGPAYRDLFGAELLAALAGAGAWREAEGVIADLAPRAARIASARTVGSLAATATLLRGSTTATPSLRDGAAHLLEVLGAPPPDVLSAPERRLSARP
;
A
#
# COMPACT_ATOMS: atom_id res chain seq x y z
N MET A 1 -50.42 17.16 11.36
CA MET A 1 -49.56 16.03 11.64
C MET A 1 -48.14 16.52 11.49
N PRO A 2 -47.37 16.78 12.56
CA PRO A 2 -45.95 17.13 12.42
C PRO A 2 -45.14 15.87 12.15
N GLY A 3 -44.19 16.00 11.25
CA GLY A 3 -43.33 14.94 10.75
C GLY A 3 -42.50 14.31 11.85
N ARG A 4 -42.35 13.00 11.75
CA ARG A 4 -41.37 12.22 12.51
C ARG A 4 -39.99 12.81 12.25
N SER A 5 -39.44 13.36 13.32
CA SER A 5 -38.00 13.65 13.41
C SER A 5 -37.24 12.38 13.04
N ASP A 6 -36.48 12.40 11.98
CA ASP A 6 -35.44 11.43 11.70
C ASP A 6 -34.39 11.61 12.82
N GLU A 7 -34.62 10.98 13.96
CA GLU A 7 -33.57 10.78 14.97
C GLU A 7 -32.48 9.97 14.26
N GLN A 8 -31.47 10.68 13.81
CA GLN A 8 -30.26 10.09 13.23
C GLN A 8 -29.73 9.07 14.23
N ARG A 9 -30.01 7.77 13.98
CA ARG A 9 -29.52 6.68 14.81
C ARG A 9 -27.99 6.76 14.82
N VAL A 10 -27.43 7.10 15.97
CA VAL A 10 -25.98 7.02 16.21
C VAL A 10 -25.57 5.55 16.06
N SER A 11 -24.49 5.30 15.34
CA SER A 11 -23.94 3.96 15.17
C SER A 11 -23.47 3.40 16.51
N THR A 12 -23.62 2.10 16.69
CA THR A 12 -23.13 1.42 17.90
C THR A 12 -21.72 0.88 17.68
N LEU A 13 -20.91 0.80 18.73
CA LEU A 13 -19.58 0.22 18.67
C LEU A 13 -19.55 -1.18 18.02
N PRO A 14 -20.44 -2.15 18.36
CA PRO A 14 -20.46 -3.45 17.68
C PRO A 14 -20.74 -3.36 16.18
N SER A 15 -21.61 -2.43 15.74
CA SER A 15 -21.92 -2.22 14.32
C SER A 15 -20.71 -1.70 13.55
N VAL A 16 -20.00 -0.72 14.11
CA VAL A 16 -18.77 -0.15 13.50
C VAL A 16 -17.68 -1.21 13.44
N THR A 17 -17.42 -1.93 14.53
CA THR A 17 -16.42 -3.00 14.60
C THR A 17 -16.75 -4.14 13.63
N GLY A 18 -17.99 -4.55 13.52
CA GLY A 18 -18.43 -5.58 12.57
C GLY A 18 -18.21 -5.13 11.12
N THR A 19 -18.44 -3.86 10.82
CA THR A 19 -18.18 -3.27 9.50
C THR A 19 -16.68 -3.26 9.18
N LEU A 20 -15.85 -2.84 10.14
CA LEU A 20 -14.39 -2.86 10.04
C LEU A 20 -13.86 -4.26 9.74
N GLN A 21 -14.26 -5.26 10.52
CA GLN A 21 -13.84 -6.66 10.34
C GLN A 21 -14.24 -7.20 8.96
N ARG A 22 -15.45 -6.88 8.50
CA ARG A 22 -15.93 -7.27 7.18
C ARG A 22 -15.07 -6.66 6.06
N LEU A 23 -14.71 -5.37 6.16
CA LEU A 23 -13.86 -4.71 5.16
C LEU A 23 -12.45 -5.30 5.14
N LEU A 24 -11.85 -5.54 6.30
CA LEU A 24 -10.53 -6.20 6.41
C LEU A 24 -10.55 -7.61 5.78
N ALA A 25 -11.57 -8.40 6.06
CA ALA A 25 -11.71 -9.75 5.50
C ALA A 25 -11.88 -9.73 3.98
N LEU A 26 -12.66 -8.79 3.45
CA LEU A 26 -12.85 -8.63 1.99
C LEU A 26 -11.55 -8.19 1.31
N ASP A 27 -10.85 -7.22 1.87
CA ASP A 27 -9.57 -6.75 1.32
C ASP A 27 -8.51 -7.85 1.33
N ALA A 28 -8.39 -8.57 2.45
CA ALA A 28 -7.43 -9.66 2.58
C ALA A 28 -7.68 -10.82 1.59
N THR A 29 -8.95 -11.15 1.34
CA THR A 29 -9.32 -12.34 0.54
C THR A 29 -9.57 -12.05 -0.93
N ARG A 30 -10.14 -10.88 -1.26
CA ARG A 30 -10.58 -10.51 -2.61
C ARG A 30 -9.88 -9.27 -3.17
N GLY A 31 -9.13 -8.57 -2.32
CA GLY A 31 -8.40 -7.34 -2.65
C GLY A 31 -9.28 -6.10 -2.75
N ALA A 32 -8.61 -4.96 -2.84
CA ALA A 32 -9.20 -3.64 -2.64
C ALA A 32 -10.33 -3.28 -3.62
N ARG A 33 -10.16 -3.55 -4.93
CA ARG A 33 -11.22 -3.24 -5.91
C ARG A 33 -12.53 -3.97 -5.62
N ALA A 34 -12.43 -5.23 -5.17
CA ALA A 34 -13.60 -6.03 -4.82
C ALA A 34 -14.26 -5.54 -3.50
N ALA A 35 -13.50 -4.89 -2.63
CA ALA A 35 -14.01 -4.32 -1.38
C ALA A 35 -14.69 -2.94 -1.55
N VAL A 36 -14.49 -2.21 -2.66
CA VAL A 36 -15.05 -0.86 -2.89
C VAL A 36 -16.59 -0.81 -2.75
N PRO A 37 -17.40 -1.76 -3.25
CA PRO A 37 -18.84 -1.74 -3.01
C PRO A 37 -19.20 -1.78 -1.52
N ALA A 38 -18.49 -2.58 -0.72
CA ALA A 38 -18.68 -2.65 0.72
C ALA A 38 -18.25 -1.36 1.44
N VAL A 39 -17.20 -0.68 0.95
CA VAL A 39 -16.82 0.66 1.43
C VAL A 39 -17.94 1.67 1.19
N ARG A 40 -18.56 1.68 0.01
CA ARG A 40 -19.70 2.55 -0.28
C ARG A 40 -20.88 2.28 0.62
N GLU A 41 -21.14 1.01 0.92
CA GLU A 41 -22.18 0.62 1.87
C GLU A 41 -21.86 1.09 3.29
N ALA A 42 -20.62 0.90 3.75
CA ALA A 42 -20.18 1.39 5.05
C ALA A 42 -20.38 2.91 5.20
N VAL A 43 -20.02 3.69 4.18
CA VAL A 43 -20.20 5.16 4.20
C VAL A 43 -21.67 5.56 4.27
N ARG A 44 -22.57 4.77 3.69
CA ARG A 44 -24.03 5.03 3.78
C ARG A 44 -24.64 4.60 5.11
N SER A 45 -24.18 3.48 5.66
CA SER A 45 -24.74 2.87 6.86
C SER A 45 -24.16 3.39 8.18
N VAL A 46 -23.04 4.12 8.12
CA VAL A 46 -22.37 4.74 9.28
C VAL A 46 -22.35 6.26 9.08
N PRO A 47 -23.39 6.99 9.53
CA PRO A 47 -23.51 8.44 9.27
C PRO A 47 -22.35 9.26 9.81
N GLU A 48 -21.70 8.79 10.88
CA GLU A 48 -20.58 9.46 11.53
C GLU A 48 -19.36 9.57 10.60
N LEU A 49 -19.24 8.70 9.60
CA LEU A 49 -18.14 8.80 8.61
C LEU A 49 -18.21 10.08 7.75
N SER A 50 -19.40 10.65 7.61
CA SER A 50 -19.66 11.86 6.82
C SER A 50 -20.09 13.07 7.65
N ALA A 51 -20.30 12.90 8.97
CA ALA A 51 -20.75 13.98 9.87
C ALA A 51 -19.64 15.01 10.10
N ASP A 52 -19.99 16.25 10.41
CA ASP A 52 -19.01 17.27 10.83
C ASP A 52 -18.31 16.83 12.13
N PRO A 53 -16.99 17.06 12.27
CA PRO A 53 -16.24 16.71 13.46
C PRO A 53 -16.83 17.28 14.75
N GLU A 54 -17.39 18.50 14.69
CA GLU A 54 -18.02 19.16 15.83
C GLU A 54 -19.19 18.38 16.42
N ARG A 55 -19.96 17.67 15.58
CA ARG A 55 -21.08 16.82 16.01
C ARG A 55 -20.64 15.52 16.70
N LEU A 56 -19.36 15.19 16.63
CA LEU A 56 -18.82 13.95 17.17
C LEU A 56 -18.21 14.12 18.56
N HIS A 57 -18.03 15.36 19.06
CA HIS A 57 -17.44 15.64 20.36
C HIS A 57 -18.16 14.98 21.55
N GLY A 58 -19.42 14.64 21.39
CA GLY A 58 -20.22 13.96 22.44
C GLY A 58 -20.23 12.45 22.37
N LEU A 59 -19.55 11.86 21.38
CA LEU A 59 -19.50 10.41 21.25
C LEU A 59 -18.51 9.78 22.22
N ASP A 60 -18.79 8.53 22.57
CA ASP A 60 -17.90 7.72 23.39
C ASP A 60 -16.52 7.57 22.74
N ARG A 61 -15.47 7.55 23.57
CA ARG A 61 -14.08 7.48 23.13
C ARG A 61 -13.77 6.20 22.35
N GLU A 62 -14.35 5.07 22.76
CA GLU A 62 -14.12 3.77 22.09
C GLU A 62 -14.81 3.76 20.73
N LEU A 63 -16.00 4.36 20.62
CA LEU A 63 -16.68 4.52 19.34
C LEU A 63 -15.89 5.42 18.38
N LEU A 64 -15.36 6.54 18.87
CA LEU A 64 -14.51 7.43 18.07
C LEU A 64 -13.24 6.72 17.58
N ALA A 65 -12.60 5.90 18.43
CA ALA A 65 -11.42 5.12 18.05
C ALA A 65 -11.76 4.08 16.96
N ALA A 66 -12.89 3.36 17.11
CA ALA A 66 -13.35 2.41 16.09
C ALA A 66 -13.71 3.10 14.77
N LEU A 67 -14.32 4.29 14.80
CA LEU A 67 -14.59 5.10 13.61
C LEU A 67 -13.30 5.59 12.95
N ALA A 68 -12.27 5.97 13.74
CA ALA A 68 -10.95 6.36 13.22
C ALA A 68 -10.29 5.19 12.48
N GLU A 69 -10.30 4.00 13.08
CA GLU A 69 -9.76 2.78 12.47
C GLU A 69 -10.56 2.38 11.21
N LEU A 70 -11.88 2.47 11.24
CA LEU A 70 -12.72 2.22 10.07
C LEU A 70 -12.40 3.19 8.93
N CYS A 71 -12.22 4.48 9.21
CA CYS A 71 -11.80 5.48 8.20
C CYS A 71 -10.42 5.17 7.64
N GLU A 72 -9.49 4.70 8.47
CA GLU A 72 -8.14 4.31 8.06
C GLU A 72 -8.20 3.13 7.08
N VAL A 73 -8.93 2.05 7.41
CA VAL A 73 -9.10 0.88 6.53
C VAL A 73 -9.82 1.26 5.23
N ILE A 74 -10.83 2.12 5.28
CA ILE A 74 -11.45 2.68 4.09
C ILE A 74 -10.41 3.44 3.25
N GLY A 75 -9.56 4.24 3.87
CA GLY A 75 -8.48 4.97 3.22
C GLY A 75 -7.49 4.04 2.51
N TRP A 76 -7.10 2.96 3.15
CA TRP A 76 -6.24 1.92 2.59
C TRP A 76 -6.89 1.24 1.38
N ILE A 77 -8.11 0.71 1.52
CA ILE A 77 -8.84 0.05 0.43
C ILE A 77 -8.99 0.97 -0.78
N LEU A 78 -9.40 2.22 -0.57
CA LEU A 78 -9.56 3.20 -1.64
C LEU A 78 -8.22 3.53 -2.32
N PHE A 79 -7.12 3.61 -1.56
CA PHE A 79 -5.79 3.80 -2.11
C PHE A 79 -5.38 2.63 -3.00
N ASP A 80 -5.50 1.41 -2.50
CA ASP A 80 -5.10 0.21 -3.25
C ASP A 80 -6.01 -0.07 -4.45
N ALA A 81 -7.28 0.39 -4.38
CA ALA A 81 -8.20 0.39 -5.53
C ALA A 81 -7.92 1.50 -6.57
N GLY A 82 -6.94 2.40 -6.34
CA GLY A 82 -6.61 3.51 -7.24
C GLY A 82 -7.47 4.76 -7.07
N LEU A 83 -8.34 4.80 -6.07
CA LEU A 83 -9.23 5.93 -5.78
C LEU A 83 -8.56 6.96 -4.86
N HIS A 84 -7.49 7.59 -5.35
CA HIS A 84 -6.57 8.38 -4.52
C HIS A 84 -7.19 9.62 -3.86
N ARG A 85 -8.14 10.31 -4.53
CA ARG A 85 -8.82 11.47 -3.92
C ARG A 85 -9.73 11.05 -2.75
N PRO A 86 -10.62 10.07 -2.90
CA PRO A 86 -11.38 9.52 -1.79
C PRO A 86 -10.48 8.97 -0.66
N ALA A 87 -9.40 8.26 -0.99
CA ALA A 87 -8.44 7.77 0.00
C ALA A 87 -7.86 8.89 0.89
N ARG A 88 -7.46 10.01 0.28
CA ARG A 88 -6.97 11.18 1.04
C ARG A 88 -8.03 11.77 1.97
N ARG A 89 -9.31 11.79 1.55
CA ARG A 89 -10.40 12.29 2.40
C ARG A 89 -10.64 11.35 3.59
N ALA A 90 -10.63 10.04 3.34
CA ALA A 90 -10.77 9.04 4.42
C ALA A 90 -9.61 9.14 5.42
N ASN A 91 -8.36 9.28 4.95
CA ASN A 91 -7.20 9.48 5.82
C ASN A 91 -7.30 10.77 6.65
N ALA A 92 -7.75 11.87 6.06
CA ALA A 92 -7.96 13.13 6.79
C ALA A 92 -9.04 12.97 7.87
N ARG A 93 -10.12 12.23 7.55
CA ARG A 93 -11.18 11.92 8.50
C ARG A 93 -10.67 11.04 9.64
N ALA A 94 -9.90 9.99 9.33
CA ALA A 94 -9.29 9.12 10.33
C ALA A 94 -8.39 9.89 11.31
N LEU A 95 -7.59 10.84 10.80
CA LEU A 95 -6.75 11.70 11.64
C LEU A 95 -7.58 12.59 12.58
N ALA A 96 -8.61 13.25 12.06
CA ALA A 96 -9.48 14.10 12.88
C ALA A 96 -10.17 13.32 14.00
N LEU A 97 -10.67 12.11 13.70
CA LEU A 97 -11.29 11.22 14.71
C LEU A 97 -10.27 10.72 15.73
N ALA A 98 -9.08 10.34 15.28
CA ALA A 98 -8.00 9.89 16.16
C ALA A 98 -7.52 11.01 17.10
N GLU A 99 -7.50 12.26 16.64
CA GLU A 99 -7.21 13.45 17.46
C GLU A 99 -8.29 13.67 18.52
N LEU A 100 -9.56 13.57 18.16
CA LEU A 100 -10.69 13.73 19.08
C LEU A 100 -10.67 12.74 20.25
N CYS A 101 -10.30 11.48 19.98
CA CYS A 101 -10.24 10.45 21.03
C CYS A 101 -8.83 10.24 21.61
N GLY A 102 -7.82 10.93 21.11
CA GLY A 102 -6.42 10.78 21.53
C GLY A 102 -5.78 9.44 21.12
N ASP A 103 -6.29 8.79 20.07
CA ASP A 103 -5.73 7.55 19.52
C ASP A 103 -4.50 7.81 18.66
N ARG A 104 -3.37 7.86 19.32
CA ARG A 104 -2.07 8.09 18.68
C ARG A 104 -1.62 6.93 17.79
N TRP A 105 -2.10 5.71 18.03
CA TRP A 105 -1.68 4.55 17.25
C TRP A 105 -2.36 4.51 15.89
N THR A 106 -3.65 4.74 15.84
CA THR A 106 -4.36 4.89 14.55
C THR A 106 -3.84 6.10 13.77
N ALA A 107 -3.60 7.25 14.41
CA ALA A 107 -3.00 8.41 13.75
C ALA A 107 -1.64 8.08 13.11
N ARG A 108 -0.77 7.30 13.79
CA ARG A 108 0.51 6.86 13.25
C ARG A 108 0.37 5.94 12.04
N LEU A 109 -0.57 4.99 12.08
CA LEU A 109 -0.87 4.12 10.95
C LEU A 109 -1.34 4.94 9.74
N VAL A 110 -2.23 5.90 9.95
CA VAL A 110 -2.69 6.81 8.89
C VAL A 110 -1.52 7.57 8.26
N PHE A 111 -0.57 8.10 9.05
CA PHE A 111 0.62 8.76 8.50
C PHE A 111 1.46 7.80 7.65
N LEU A 112 1.65 6.55 8.08
CA LEU A 112 2.43 5.55 7.34
C LEU A 112 1.77 5.18 6.00
N ASN A 113 0.45 4.98 6.00
CA ASN A 113 -0.31 4.65 4.79
C ASN A 113 -0.46 5.87 3.87
N HIS A 114 -0.63 7.07 4.44
CA HIS A 114 -0.65 8.31 3.67
C HIS A 114 0.70 8.62 3.02
N SER A 115 1.81 8.35 3.72
CA SER A 115 3.16 8.43 3.14
C SER A 115 3.31 7.52 1.93
N MET A 116 2.82 6.26 2.01
CA MET A 116 2.85 5.34 0.87
C MET A 116 2.01 5.87 -0.31
N LEU A 117 0.81 6.38 -0.05
CA LEU A 117 -0.03 7.00 -1.08
C LEU A 117 0.68 8.19 -1.76
N GLN A 118 1.33 9.05 -0.97
CA GLN A 118 2.07 10.20 -1.50
C GLN A 118 3.26 9.74 -2.37
N ALA A 119 4.04 8.76 -1.91
CA ALA A 119 5.14 8.18 -2.67
C ALA A 119 4.65 7.58 -4.00
N HIS A 120 3.57 6.81 -3.95
CA HIS A 120 2.95 6.20 -5.14
C HIS A 120 2.44 7.24 -6.15
N THR A 121 1.98 8.39 -5.67
CA THR A 121 1.47 9.49 -6.52
C THR A 121 2.55 10.52 -6.89
N GLY A 122 3.83 10.20 -6.77
CA GLY A 122 4.96 11.05 -7.18
C GLY A 122 5.30 12.19 -6.21
N ARG A 123 4.71 12.20 -5.02
CA ARG A 123 4.92 13.25 -4.01
C ARG A 123 5.94 12.82 -2.95
N SER A 124 7.13 12.41 -3.40
CA SER A 124 8.13 11.73 -2.55
C SER A 124 8.62 12.60 -1.38
N ARG A 125 8.77 13.93 -1.55
CA ARG A 125 9.14 14.83 -0.45
C ARG A 125 8.07 14.87 0.63
N ALA A 126 6.81 15.04 0.25
CA ALA A 126 5.69 15.01 1.19
C ALA A 126 5.56 13.63 1.87
N ALA A 127 5.86 12.53 1.14
CA ALA A 127 5.89 11.20 1.72
C ALA A 127 6.93 11.06 2.84
N LEU A 128 8.14 11.60 2.63
CA LEU A 128 9.21 11.59 3.64
C LEU A 128 8.82 12.41 4.87
N GLU A 129 8.28 13.61 4.67
CA GLU A 129 7.80 14.47 5.75
C GLU A 129 6.69 13.79 6.55
N THR A 130 5.71 13.19 5.86
CA THR A 130 4.59 12.49 6.50
C THR A 130 5.05 11.26 7.30
N ALA A 131 5.96 10.44 6.76
CA ALA A 131 6.52 9.31 7.49
C ALA A 131 7.28 9.76 8.75
N SER A 132 7.96 10.91 8.69
CA SER A 132 8.73 11.46 9.80
C SER A 132 7.84 11.99 10.95
N ARG A 133 6.58 12.33 10.69
CA ARG A 133 5.61 12.75 11.72
C ARG A 133 5.23 11.63 12.70
N VAL A 134 5.51 10.37 12.37
CA VAL A 134 5.23 9.22 13.24
C VAL A 134 6.07 9.24 14.50
N TYR A 135 7.28 9.81 14.42
CA TYR A 135 8.14 9.96 15.59
C TYR A 135 7.55 10.96 16.60
N GLY A 136 7.75 10.69 17.85
CA GLY A 136 7.33 11.53 18.98
C GLY A 136 8.40 11.53 20.08
N ALA A 137 8.05 12.03 21.26
CA ALA A 137 8.96 12.10 22.40
C ALA A 137 9.39 10.74 22.97
N ARG A 138 8.60 9.69 22.70
CA ARG A 138 8.91 8.32 23.16
C ARG A 138 9.38 7.46 22.00
N ALA A 139 10.28 6.51 22.31
CA ALA A 139 10.72 5.50 21.37
C ALA A 139 9.53 4.68 20.82
N LEU A 140 9.62 4.32 19.55
CA LEU A 140 8.62 3.48 18.90
C LEU A 140 8.90 2.00 19.21
N PRO A 141 7.85 1.15 19.29
CA PRO A 141 8.00 -0.29 19.26
C PRO A 141 8.75 -0.73 18.00
N SER A 142 9.51 -1.81 18.11
CA SER A 142 10.47 -2.23 17.08
C SER A 142 9.82 -2.45 15.70
N ARG A 143 8.64 -3.08 15.63
CA ARG A 143 7.92 -3.28 14.38
C ARG A 143 7.44 -1.98 13.74
N VAL A 144 6.92 -1.07 14.55
CA VAL A 144 6.47 0.25 14.07
C VAL A 144 7.65 1.06 13.55
N GLU A 145 8.78 1.07 14.30
CA GLU A 145 9.99 1.75 13.84
C GLU A 145 10.52 1.16 12.54
N ALA A 146 10.54 -0.17 12.41
CA ALA A 146 10.93 -0.84 11.17
C ALA A 146 10.09 -0.34 9.98
N LEU A 147 8.77 -0.25 10.14
CA LEU A 147 7.89 0.26 9.10
C LEU A 147 8.15 1.73 8.75
N VAL A 148 8.38 2.59 9.76
CA VAL A 148 8.75 4.00 9.54
C VAL A 148 10.03 4.11 8.72
N LEU A 149 11.06 3.33 9.08
CA LEU A 149 12.33 3.30 8.37
C LEU A 149 12.16 2.88 6.91
N ILE A 150 11.35 1.86 6.65
CA ILE A 150 10.99 1.42 5.29
C ILE A 150 10.27 2.52 4.50
N ARG A 151 9.26 3.21 5.08
CA ARG A 151 8.55 4.31 4.39
C ARG A 151 9.50 5.46 4.04
N ARG A 152 10.40 5.81 4.95
CA ARG A 152 11.42 6.83 4.70
C ARG A 152 12.41 6.39 3.61
N ALA A 153 12.90 5.14 3.68
CA ALA A 153 13.80 4.59 2.67
C ALA A 153 13.17 4.65 1.25
N HIS A 154 11.91 4.27 1.13
CA HIS A 154 11.16 4.39 -0.13
C HIS A 154 11.11 5.83 -0.65
N ALA A 155 10.72 6.78 0.22
CA ALA A 155 10.60 8.18 -0.17
C ALA A 155 11.96 8.77 -0.61
N ILE A 156 13.04 8.46 0.12
CA ILE A 156 14.39 8.94 -0.19
C ILE A 156 14.93 8.29 -1.48
N ALA A 157 14.70 7.00 -1.70
CA ALA A 157 15.07 6.33 -2.95
C ALA A 157 14.38 6.97 -4.16
N LEU A 158 13.10 7.34 -4.03
CA LEU A 158 12.35 8.06 -5.06
C LEU A 158 12.82 9.51 -5.29
N LEU A 159 13.50 10.10 -4.31
CA LEU A 159 14.16 11.42 -4.42
C LEU A 159 15.57 11.34 -5.00
N GLY A 160 16.05 10.14 -5.34
CA GLY A 160 17.39 9.92 -5.89
C GLY A 160 18.49 9.74 -4.84
N GLY A 161 18.13 9.53 -3.57
CA GLY A 161 19.10 9.15 -2.52
C GLY A 161 19.69 7.77 -2.80
N ASP A 162 20.97 7.57 -2.52
CA ASP A 162 21.68 6.32 -2.84
C ASP A 162 22.02 5.52 -1.57
N ARG A 163 22.86 6.03 -0.70
CA ARG A 163 23.35 5.30 0.48
C ARG A 163 22.40 5.31 1.66
N GLU A 164 21.69 6.41 1.88
CA GLU A 164 20.79 6.56 3.03
C GLU A 164 19.63 5.54 3.00
N PRO A 165 18.93 5.28 1.88
CA PRO A 165 17.90 4.24 1.81
C PRO A 165 18.40 2.86 2.20
N GLU A 166 19.63 2.47 1.78
CA GLU A 166 20.21 1.18 2.15
C GLU A 166 20.47 1.09 3.67
N ALA A 167 21.00 2.15 4.28
CA ALA A 167 21.23 2.22 5.72
C ALA A 167 19.91 2.13 6.50
N LEU A 168 18.84 2.82 6.04
CA LEU A 168 17.52 2.76 6.65
C LEU A 168 16.91 1.36 6.54
N VAL A 169 17.04 0.70 5.40
CA VAL A 169 16.58 -0.68 5.20
C VAL A 169 17.31 -1.65 6.14
N SER A 170 18.63 -1.51 6.27
CA SER A 170 19.42 -2.34 7.19
C SER A 170 19.00 -2.13 8.64
N ARG A 171 18.77 -0.88 9.05
CA ARG A 171 18.23 -0.56 10.38
C ARG A 171 16.83 -1.13 10.58
N ALA A 172 15.95 -1.01 9.58
CA ALA A 172 14.61 -1.58 9.65
C ALA A 172 14.66 -3.10 9.89
N ARG A 173 15.57 -3.80 9.23
CA ARG A 173 15.80 -5.24 9.44
C ARG A 173 16.27 -5.51 10.87
N GLY A 174 17.24 -4.76 11.37
CA GLY A 174 17.72 -4.87 12.77
C GLY A 174 16.57 -4.67 13.77
N ARG A 175 15.81 -3.59 13.60
CA ARG A 175 14.66 -3.30 14.49
C ARG A 175 13.59 -4.39 14.45
N PHE A 176 13.31 -4.93 13.27
CA PHE A 176 12.35 -6.03 13.16
C PHE A 176 12.81 -7.29 13.90
N LEU A 177 14.11 -7.59 13.87
CA LEU A 177 14.70 -8.73 14.58
C LEU A 177 14.68 -8.60 16.11
N ASP A 178 14.49 -7.40 16.65
CA ASP A 178 14.25 -7.18 18.07
C ASP A 178 12.93 -7.84 18.55
N GLY A 179 12.09 -8.25 17.62
CA GLY A 179 10.92 -9.08 17.87
C GLY A 179 9.65 -8.30 18.20
N VAL A 180 8.66 -9.06 18.71
CA VAL A 180 7.34 -8.55 19.09
C VAL A 180 7.44 -7.91 20.47
N SER A 181 6.84 -6.73 20.62
CA SER A 181 6.77 -6.01 21.88
C SER A 181 5.33 -6.02 22.42
N ARG A 182 5.18 -6.11 23.75
CA ARG A 182 3.89 -5.86 24.42
C ARG A 182 3.33 -4.45 24.18
N HIS A 183 4.16 -3.56 23.67
CA HIS A 183 3.79 -2.18 23.33
C HIS A 183 3.45 -2.00 21.85
N ASP A 184 3.52 -3.09 21.05
CA ASP A 184 3.07 -3.02 19.66
C ASP A 184 1.57 -2.70 19.61
N PRO A 185 1.15 -1.78 18.73
CA PRO A 185 -0.26 -1.49 18.56
C PRO A 185 -0.99 -2.72 17.98
N PRO A 186 -2.30 -2.87 18.22
CA PRO A 186 -3.08 -4.02 17.74
C PRO A 186 -2.94 -4.28 16.25
N TRP A 187 -2.79 -3.24 15.44
CA TRP A 187 -2.66 -3.36 13.98
C TRP A 187 -1.27 -3.80 13.51
N ALA A 188 -0.23 -3.86 14.37
CA ALA A 188 1.13 -4.19 13.93
C ALA A 188 1.33 -5.68 13.58
N TRP A 189 0.33 -6.53 13.74
CA TRP A 189 0.39 -7.96 13.47
C TRP A 189 0.75 -8.31 12.02
N TRP A 190 0.33 -7.49 11.04
CA TRP A 190 0.58 -7.72 9.61
C TRP A 190 2.02 -7.37 9.18
N ILE A 191 2.78 -6.67 10.03
CA ILE A 191 4.18 -6.37 9.79
C ILE A 191 4.99 -7.63 10.09
N ASP A 192 5.06 -8.53 9.13
CA ASP A 192 5.78 -9.81 9.21
C ASP A 192 7.07 -9.80 8.36
N ASP A 193 7.79 -10.92 8.38
CA ASP A 193 9.05 -11.07 7.62
C ASP A 193 8.82 -10.91 6.11
N THR A 194 7.71 -11.42 5.58
CA THR A 194 7.38 -11.33 4.15
C THR A 194 7.15 -9.88 3.73
N GLU A 195 6.41 -9.12 4.53
CA GLU A 195 6.17 -7.69 4.30
C GLU A 195 7.47 -6.90 4.31
N LEU A 196 8.32 -7.16 5.31
CA LEU A 196 9.61 -6.49 5.41
C LEU A 196 10.52 -6.83 4.23
N LEU A 197 10.64 -8.10 3.85
CA LEU A 197 11.45 -8.57 2.71
C LEU A 197 10.98 -7.95 1.40
N GLY A 198 9.67 -7.94 1.15
CA GLY A 198 9.09 -7.37 -0.06
C GLY A 198 9.40 -5.88 -0.19
N HIS A 199 9.19 -5.11 0.88
CA HIS A 199 9.51 -3.69 0.89
C HIS A 199 11.01 -3.40 0.82
N GLN A 200 11.84 -4.20 1.48
CA GLN A 200 13.30 -4.11 1.37
C GLN A 200 13.76 -4.33 -0.06
N GLY A 201 13.28 -5.40 -0.70
CA GLY A 201 13.59 -5.70 -2.10
C GLY A 201 13.12 -4.57 -3.03
N TRP A 202 11.95 -4.02 -2.79
CA TRP A 202 11.42 -2.90 -3.56
C TRP A 202 12.29 -1.64 -3.45
N VAL A 203 12.75 -1.25 -2.25
CA VAL A 203 13.69 -0.13 -2.09
C VAL A 203 14.99 -0.38 -2.85
N LEU A 204 15.59 -1.57 -2.70
CA LEU A 204 16.83 -1.93 -3.40
C LEU A 204 16.66 -1.92 -4.93
N ALA A 205 15.51 -2.38 -5.44
CA ALA A 205 15.19 -2.30 -6.86
C ALA A 205 15.13 -0.86 -7.37
N ARG A 206 14.60 0.08 -6.58
CA ARG A 206 14.59 1.52 -6.92
C ARG A 206 16.00 2.13 -6.98
N LEU A 207 16.94 1.56 -6.24
CA LEU A 207 18.35 1.96 -6.26
C LEU A 207 19.17 1.25 -7.34
N GLY A 208 18.55 0.38 -8.16
CA GLY A 208 19.25 -0.42 -9.17
C GLY A 208 20.15 -1.53 -8.59
N ARG A 209 19.95 -1.90 -7.33
CA ARG A 209 20.67 -3.00 -6.64
C ARG A 209 19.99 -4.33 -6.93
N TRP A 210 19.92 -4.70 -8.21
CA TRP A 210 19.12 -5.84 -8.70
C TRP A 210 19.53 -7.18 -8.09
N ASP A 211 20.84 -7.42 -7.98
CA ASP A 211 21.45 -8.61 -7.38
C ASP A 211 20.96 -8.87 -5.94
N ARG A 212 20.72 -7.80 -5.20
CA ARG A 212 20.22 -7.85 -3.82
C ARG A 212 18.69 -7.79 -3.74
N ALA A 213 18.04 -7.09 -4.67
CA ALA A 213 16.59 -6.91 -4.69
C ALA A 213 15.85 -8.19 -5.10
N ILE A 214 16.30 -8.83 -6.18
CA ILE A 214 15.63 -9.99 -6.78
C ILE A 214 15.44 -11.16 -5.78
N PRO A 215 16.45 -11.61 -5.02
CA PRO A 215 16.25 -12.69 -4.06
C PRO A 215 15.21 -12.37 -2.98
N LEU A 216 15.16 -11.12 -2.50
CA LEU A 216 14.21 -10.69 -1.48
C LEU A 216 12.78 -10.63 -2.03
N LEU A 217 12.60 -10.01 -3.20
CA LEU A 217 11.30 -9.93 -3.88
C LEU A 217 10.78 -11.33 -4.24
N ARG A 218 11.68 -12.20 -4.73
CA ARG A 218 11.32 -13.59 -5.06
C ARG A 218 10.79 -14.32 -3.81
N ARG A 219 11.52 -14.24 -2.69
CA ARG A 219 11.08 -14.85 -1.44
C ARG A 219 9.73 -14.28 -1.00
N ALA A 220 9.53 -12.96 -1.05
CA ALA A 220 8.28 -12.34 -0.66
C ALA A 220 7.12 -12.73 -1.59
N ALA A 221 7.36 -12.80 -2.92
CA ALA A 221 6.35 -13.14 -3.92
C ALA A 221 5.92 -14.62 -3.88
N THR A 222 6.82 -15.53 -3.45
CA THR A 222 6.57 -16.98 -3.44
C THR A 222 6.17 -17.51 -2.08
N THR A 223 6.15 -16.68 -1.03
CA THR A 223 5.67 -17.11 0.31
C THR A 223 4.17 -17.42 0.22
N PRO A 224 3.75 -18.68 0.52
CA PRO A 224 2.36 -19.08 0.42
C PRO A 224 1.51 -18.40 1.49
N GLY A 225 0.24 -18.20 1.17
CA GLY A 225 -0.69 -17.49 2.07
C GLY A 225 -0.41 -16.00 2.16
N GLY A 226 -1.31 -15.28 2.75
CA GLY A 226 -1.19 -13.84 2.90
C GLY A 226 -2.27 -13.07 2.13
N PRO A 227 -2.41 -11.80 2.42
CA PRO A 227 -3.45 -10.97 1.84
C PRO A 227 -3.20 -10.71 0.35
N ALA A 228 -4.30 -10.50 -0.39
CA ALA A 228 -4.30 -10.31 -1.83
C ALA A 228 -3.41 -9.16 -2.33
N TYR A 229 -3.17 -8.13 -1.51
CA TYR A 229 -2.30 -7.01 -1.89
C TYR A 229 -0.82 -7.42 -2.07
N ARG A 230 -0.39 -8.59 -1.55
CA ARG A 230 0.99 -9.10 -1.70
C ARG A 230 1.35 -9.53 -3.11
N ASP A 231 0.38 -9.63 -4.02
CA ASP A 231 0.66 -9.75 -5.45
C ASP A 231 1.55 -8.60 -5.98
N LEU A 232 1.61 -7.48 -5.25
CA LEU A 232 2.52 -6.38 -5.53
C LEU A 232 3.99 -6.83 -5.54
N PHE A 233 4.40 -7.75 -4.66
CA PHE A 233 5.78 -8.22 -4.63
C PHE A 233 6.15 -9.05 -5.88
N GLY A 234 5.19 -9.76 -6.47
CA GLY A 234 5.36 -10.40 -7.78
C GLY A 234 5.52 -9.38 -8.92
N ALA A 235 4.75 -8.31 -8.87
CA ALA A 235 4.86 -7.22 -9.84
C ALA A 235 6.21 -6.48 -9.73
N GLU A 236 6.67 -6.21 -8.51
CA GLU A 236 7.99 -5.58 -8.28
C GLU A 236 9.15 -6.52 -8.59
N LEU A 237 8.97 -7.85 -8.42
CA LEU A 237 9.94 -8.84 -8.89
C LEU A 237 10.09 -8.80 -10.42
N LEU A 238 8.97 -8.79 -11.14
CA LEU A 238 8.99 -8.67 -12.61
C LEU A 238 9.70 -7.38 -13.04
N ALA A 239 9.41 -6.26 -12.38
CA ALA A 239 10.06 -4.99 -12.65
C ALA A 239 11.58 -5.02 -12.37
N ALA A 240 12.00 -5.67 -11.29
CA ALA A 240 13.41 -5.83 -10.95
C ALA A 240 14.16 -6.72 -11.96
N LEU A 241 13.55 -7.84 -12.37
CA LEU A 241 14.12 -8.73 -13.40
C LEU A 241 14.23 -8.03 -14.75
N ALA A 242 13.22 -7.24 -15.14
CA ALA A 242 13.27 -6.42 -16.35
C ALA A 242 14.39 -5.39 -16.28
N GLY A 243 14.58 -4.70 -15.14
CA GLY A 243 15.66 -3.74 -14.93
C GLY A 243 17.05 -4.37 -14.93
N ALA A 244 17.16 -5.62 -14.51
CA ALA A 244 18.40 -6.40 -14.52
C ALA A 244 18.73 -7.05 -15.88
N GLY A 245 17.80 -7.04 -16.86
CA GLY A 245 17.94 -7.79 -18.11
C GLY A 245 17.85 -9.31 -17.93
N ALA A 246 17.30 -9.79 -16.83
CA ALA A 246 17.17 -11.21 -16.52
C ALA A 246 15.95 -11.84 -17.24
N TRP A 247 16.02 -11.87 -18.58
CA TRP A 247 14.90 -12.15 -19.47
C TRP A 247 14.24 -13.51 -19.24
N ARG A 248 15.05 -14.57 -19.07
CA ARG A 248 14.53 -15.92 -18.85
C ARG A 248 13.73 -16.01 -17.55
N GLU A 249 14.21 -15.37 -16.49
CA GLU A 249 13.50 -15.35 -15.21
C GLU A 249 12.24 -14.49 -15.27
N ALA A 250 12.28 -13.38 -16.02
CA ALA A 250 11.10 -12.54 -16.28
C ALA A 250 10.00 -13.30 -17.03
N GLU A 251 10.36 -14.15 -18.01
CA GLU A 251 9.43 -15.05 -18.71
C GLU A 251 8.72 -15.99 -17.72
N GLY A 252 9.47 -16.62 -16.82
CA GLY A 252 8.91 -17.49 -15.77
C GLY A 252 7.91 -16.75 -14.87
N VAL A 253 8.25 -15.53 -14.43
CA VAL A 253 7.35 -14.72 -13.59
C VAL A 253 6.08 -14.30 -14.35
N ILE A 254 6.18 -13.97 -15.65
CA ILE A 254 4.98 -13.68 -16.47
C ILE A 254 4.11 -14.92 -16.60
N ALA A 255 4.70 -16.10 -16.87
CA ALA A 255 3.96 -17.36 -16.98
C ALA A 255 3.19 -17.70 -15.69
N ASP A 256 3.77 -17.41 -14.53
CA ASP A 256 3.14 -17.61 -13.23
C ASP A 256 2.04 -16.58 -12.91
N LEU A 257 2.20 -15.34 -13.39
CA LEU A 257 1.26 -14.25 -13.10
C LEU A 257 0.07 -14.21 -14.07
N ALA A 258 0.28 -14.47 -15.36
CA ALA A 258 -0.75 -14.32 -16.41
C ALA A 258 -2.07 -15.10 -16.11
N PRO A 259 -2.05 -16.35 -15.62
CA PRO A 259 -3.29 -17.10 -15.34
C PRO A 259 -4.16 -16.48 -14.24
N ARG A 260 -3.58 -15.65 -13.38
CA ARG A 260 -4.28 -15.02 -12.25
C ARG A 260 -4.40 -13.50 -12.37
N ALA A 261 -3.79 -12.90 -13.38
CA ALA A 261 -3.70 -11.46 -13.56
C ALA A 261 -5.07 -10.76 -13.61
N ALA A 262 -6.07 -11.37 -14.28
CA ALA A 262 -7.43 -10.85 -14.34
C ALA A 262 -8.13 -10.77 -12.96
N ARG A 263 -7.66 -11.52 -11.98
CA ARG A 263 -8.22 -11.54 -10.61
C ARG A 263 -7.50 -10.59 -9.65
N ILE A 264 -6.40 -9.97 -10.08
CA ILE A 264 -5.65 -9.02 -9.25
C ILE A 264 -6.50 -7.77 -9.02
N ALA A 265 -6.95 -7.59 -7.81
CA ALA A 265 -7.85 -6.52 -7.44
C ALA A 265 -7.16 -5.28 -6.84
N SER A 266 -5.82 -5.23 -6.85
CA SER A 266 -5.01 -4.06 -6.47
C SER A 266 -4.67 -3.23 -7.71
N ALA A 267 -5.10 -1.97 -7.74
CA ALA A 267 -4.76 -1.05 -8.82
C ALA A 267 -3.25 -0.74 -8.87
N ARG A 268 -2.58 -0.74 -7.72
CA ARG A 268 -1.12 -0.55 -7.65
C ARG A 268 -0.39 -1.71 -8.34
N THR A 269 -0.79 -2.93 -8.03
CA THR A 269 -0.21 -4.14 -8.63
C THR A 269 -0.46 -4.15 -10.14
N VAL A 270 -1.70 -3.92 -10.56
CA VAL A 270 -2.05 -3.84 -11.99
C VAL A 270 -1.24 -2.75 -12.69
N GLY A 271 -1.11 -1.57 -12.09
CA GLY A 271 -0.33 -0.46 -12.64
C GLY A 271 1.17 -0.81 -12.77
N SER A 272 1.78 -1.45 -11.76
CA SER A 272 3.18 -1.90 -11.82
C SER A 272 3.39 -2.95 -12.90
N LEU A 273 2.51 -3.95 -12.98
CA LEU A 273 2.54 -4.99 -14.02
C LEU A 273 2.38 -4.40 -15.42
N ALA A 274 1.39 -3.53 -15.64
CA ALA A 274 1.13 -2.91 -16.93
C ALA A 274 2.30 -2.03 -17.39
N ALA A 275 2.89 -1.24 -16.48
CA ALA A 275 4.06 -0.43 -16.79
C ALA A 275 5.25 -1.30 -17.20
N THR A 276 5.55 -2.36 -16.44
CA THR A 276 6.66 -3.27 -16.73
C THR A 276 6.42 -4.05 -18.02
N ALA A 277 5.21 -4.60 -18.22
CA ALA A 277 4.87 -5.33 -19.44
C ALA A 277 4.95 -4.42 -20.69
N THR A 278 4.57 -3.15 -20.58
CA THR A 278 4.70 -2.17 -21.66
C THR A 278 6.18 -1.96 -22.03
N LEU A 279 7.07 -1.83 -21.02
CA LEU A 279 8.51 -1.72 -21.25
C LEU A 279 9.09 -2.97 -21.89
N LEU A 280 8.72 -4.16 -21.41
CA LEU A 280 9.20 -5.44 -21.96
C LEU A 280 8.74 -5.66 -23.39
N ARG A 281 7.48 -5.36 -23.71
CA ARG A 281 6.95 -5.46 -25.08
C ARG A 281 7.69 -4.56 -26.05
N GLY A 282 8.08 -3.36 -25.64
CA GLY A 282 8.83 -2.40 -26.45
C GLY A 282 10.35 -2.61 -26.46
N SER A 283 10.87 -3.54 -25.67
CA SER A 283 12.33 -3.75 -25.54
C SER A 283 12.91 -4.47 -26.77
N THR A 284 13.97 -3.92 -27.33
CA THR A 284 14.73 -4.53 -28.44
C THR A 284 15.68 -5.62 -27.96
N THR A 285 16.02 -5.64 -26.69
CA THR A 285 16.93 -6.61 -26.06
C THR A 285 16.21 -7.80 -25.44
N ALA A 286 14.90 -7.67 -25.20
CA ALA A 286 14.08 -8.77 -24.71
C ALA A 286 13.87 -9.85 -25.78
N THR A 287 13.76 -11.11 -25.36
CA THR A 287 13.47 -12.22 -26.27
C THR A 287 12.08 -12.05 -26.92
N PRO A 288 11.85 -12.59 -28.14
CA PRO A 288 10.51 -12.59 -28.76
C PRO A 288 9.45 -13.19 -27.82
N SER A 289 9.73 -14.33 -27.19
CA SER A 289 8.83 -14.99 -26.23
C SER A 289 8.45 -14.09 -25.05
N LEU A 290 9.42 -13.35 -24.49
CA LEU A 290 9.14 -12.41 -23.40
C LEU A 290 8.26 -11.24 -23.86
N ARG A 291 8.48 -10.73 -25.07
CA ARG A 291 7.65 -9.65 -25.63
C ARG A 291 6.21 -10.12 -25.86
N ASP A 292 6.03 -11.34 -26.37
CA ASP A 292 4.72 -11.95 -26.60
C ASP A 292 4.00 -12.21 -25.27
N GLY A 293 4.72 -12.75 -24.27
CA GLY A 293 4.19 -12.94 -22.93
C GLY A 293 3.79 -11.63 -22.26
N ALA A 294 4.58 -10.55 -22.47
CA ALA A 294 4.25 -9.23 -21.96
C ALA A 294 3.01 -8.62 -22.66
N ALA A 295 2.86 -8.83 -23.98
CA ALA A 295 1.68 -8.43 -24.72
C ALA A 295 0.42 -9.16 -24.18
N HIS A 296 0.50 -10.48 -24.02
CA HIS A 296 -0.58 -11.26 -23.44
C HIS A 296 -0.93 -10.82 -22.00
N LEU A 297 0.07 -10.53 -21.16
CA LEU A 297 -0.19 -10.01 -19.81
C LEU A 297 -0.96 -8.69 -19.86
N LEU A 298 -0.63 -7.77 -20.78
CA LEU A 298 -1.36 -6.52 -20.97
C LEU A 298 -2.83 -6.75 -21.37
N GLU A 299 -3.08 -7.69 -22.29
CA GLU A 299 -4.45 -8.08 -22.68
C GLU A 299 -5.25 -8.58 -21.48
N VAL A 300 -4.67 -9.50 -20.70
CA VAL A 300 -5.34 -10.08 -19.52
C VAL A 300 -5.62 -9.03 -18.45
N LEU A 301 -4.72 -8.06 -18.26
CA LEU A 301 -4.91 -6.96 -17.30
C LEU A 301 -5.97 -5.96 -17.76
N GLY A 302 -6.43 -6.03 -19.03
CA GLY A 302 -7.36 -5.07 -19.60
C GLY A 302 -6.76 -3.65 -19.70
N ALA A 303 -5.43 -3.54 -19.77
CA ALA A 303 -4.77 -2.27 -19.92
C ALA A 303 -5.03 -1.71 -21.31
N PRO A 304 -5.56 -0.46 -21.45
CA PRO A 304 -5.66 0.18 -22.75
C PRO A 304 -4.26 0.27 -23.38
N PRO A 305 -4.13 0.25 -24.73
CA PRO A 305 -2.86 0.51 -25.36
C PRO A 305 -2.33 1.87 -24.87
N PRO A 306 -1.00 2.03 -24.72
CA PRO A 306 -0.44 3.26 -24.16
C PRO A 306 -0.78 4.42 -25.10
N ASP A 307 -1.68 5.30 -24.66
CA ASP A 307 -1.76 6.64 -25.24
C ASP A 307 -0.43 7.35 -24.99
N VAL A 308 0.14 7.91 -26.04
CA VAL A 308 1.50 8.47 -26.15
C VAL A 308 1.71 9.75 -25.29
N LEU A 309 0.92 9.97 -24.27
CA LEU A 309 1.02 11.18 -23.43
C LEU A 309 1.08 10.82 -21.95
N SER A 310 2.26 11.05 -21.36
CA SER A 310 2.58 11.09 -19.91
C SER A 310 3.37 9.89 -19.35
N ALA A 311 4.52 9.60 -19.93
CA ALA A 311 5.59 8.98 -19.17
C ALA A 311 6.41 10.10 -18.50
N PRO A 312 6.58 10.13 -17.15
CA PRO A 312 7.69 10.86 -16.59
C PRO A 312 8.96 10.18 -17.12
N GLU A 313 9.80 10.94 -17.81
CA GLU A 313 11.10 10.49 -18.30
C GLU A 313 11.91 9.85 -17.18
N ARG A 314 11.83 8.53 -17.09
CA ARG A 314 12.80 7.76 -16.30
C ARG A 314 14.09 7.72 -17.14
N ARG A 315 14.98 8.66 -16.87
CA ARG A 315 16.33 8.58 -17.40
C ARG A 315 17.00 7.33 -16.81
N LEU A 316 16.91 6.22 -17.52
CA LEU A 316 17.87 5.14 -17.41
C LEU A 316 19.17 5.70 -18.01
N SER A 317 19.99 6.37 -17.19
CA SER A 317 21.35 6.69 -17.55
C SER A 317 22.14 5.39 -17.59
N ALA A 318 22.25 4.79 -18.76
CA ALA A 318 23.36 3.90 -19.06
C ALA A 318 24.63 4.72 -18.82
N ARG A 319 25.40 4.36 -17.81
CA ARG A 319 26.83 4.75 -17.74
C ARG A 319 27.64 3.62 -18.33
N PRO A 320 28.67 3.97 -19.13
CA PRO A 320 29.57 3.04 -19.78
C PRO A 320 30.39 2.22 -18.79
#